data_f0091aaa7559b26994c82cf1db16f2ad
#
_entry.id   f0091aaa7559b26994c82cf1db16f2ad
#
_cell.length_a   1.000
_cell.length_b   1.000
_cell.length_c   1.000
_cell.angle_alpha   90.00
_cell.angle_beta   90.00
_cell.angle_gamma   90.00
#
_symmetry.space_group_name_H-M   'P 1'
#
loop_
_entity.id
_entity.type
_entity.pdbx_description
1 polymer ?
#
loop_
_entity_poly.entity_id
_entity_poly.type
_entity_poly.pdbx_seq_one_letter_code
_entity_poly.pdbx_strand_id
1 'polypeptide(L)'
;LRTDHITLAFVGEVSRGKTELINSLFFSEYGQRMLPSHAGRTTMCPTELFFDPRSERSYIRLLPIETRMTDASVAQFKRIPRHWVNIPLDPSDPDNMALAFAQVAKTKPMPVEQAIQLGFLPDMLEPAGKPGQVLVPAWRHAMVNFDHPLLRQGLRILDTPGLNALGS
;
A
#
# COMPACT_ATOMS: atom_id res chain seq x y z
N LEU A 1 17.81 -8.83 22.81
CA LEU A 1 16.88 -9.72 22.11
C LEU A 1 16.77 -9.35 20.65
N ARG A 2 17.31 -10.20 19.84
CA ARG A 2 17.21 -10.07 18.39
C ARG A 2 15.79 -10.37 17.93
N THR A 3 15.19 -9.42 17.26
CA THR A 3 14.05 -9.69 16.40
C THR A 3 14.60 -9.94 15.00
N ASP A 4 14.71 -11.21 14.63
CA ASP A 4 15.11 -11.55 13.28
C ASP A 4 13.89 -11.39 12.37
N HIS A 5 13.98 -10.41 11.47
CA HIS A 5 12.96 -10.19 10.46
C HIS A 5 13.48 -10.69 9.12
N ILE A 6 12.66 -11.48 8.43
CA ILE A 6 12.90 -11.81 7.04
C ILE A 6 11.95 -10.98 6.22
N THR A 7 12.49 -10.11 5.38
CA THR A 7 11.68 -9.30 4.47
C THR A 7 11.73 -9.91 3.09
N LEU A 8 10.55 -10.27 2.57
CA LEU A 8 10.40 -10.68 1.18
C LEU A 8 9.82 -9.51 0.39
N ALA A 9 10.55 -9.08 -0.63
CA ALA A 9 10.10 -8.06 -1.55
C ALA A 9 9.60 -8.74 -2.82
N PHE A 10 8.32 -8.53 -3.12
CA PHE A 10 7.73 -8.97 -4.38
C PHE A 10 7.85 -7.83 -5.38
N VAL A 11 8.87 -7.93 -6.23
CA VAL A 11 9.19 -6.91 -7.23
C VAL A 11 9.04 -7.52 -8.62
N GLY A 12 8.40 -6.81 -9.53
CA GLY A 12 8.28 -7.26 -10.91
C GLY A 12 7.32 -6.42 -11.73
N GLU A 13 7.44 -6.52 -13.04
CA GLU A 13 6.57 -5.80 -13.96
C GLU A 13 5.13 -6.32 -13.94
N VAL A 14 4.94 -7.60 -13.59
CA VAL A 14 3.63 -8.24 -13.52
C VAL A 14 3.12 -8.16 -12.08
N SER A 15 2.57 -7.00 -11.71
CA SER A 15 2.02 -6.76 -10.37
C SER A 15 0.85 -7.70 -10.04
N ARG A 16 0.11 -8.14 -11.04
CA ARG A 16 -1.06 -9.00 -10.86
C ARG A 16 -0.72 -10.35 -10.24
N GLY A 17 0.33 -11.03 -10.72
CA GLY A 17 0.75 -12.32 -10.19
C GLY A 17 1.22 -12.27 -8.74
N LYS A 18 1.94 -11.21 -8.38
CA LYS A 18 2.42 -10.97 -7.02
C LYS A 18 1.25 -10.79 -6.06
N THR A 19 0.33 -9.93 -6.40
CA THR A 19 -0.82 -9.60 -5.56
C THR A 19 -1.72 -10.81 -5.35
N GLU A 20 -1.94 -11.61 -6.41
CA GLU A 20 -2.70 -12.85 -6.31
C GLU A 20 -2.03 -13.84 -5.35
N LEU A 21 -0.71 -13.95 -5.39
CA LEU A 21 0.03 -14.82 -4.48
C LEU A 21 -0.16 -14.38 -3.03
N ILE A 22 -0.05 -13.09 -2.76
CA ILE A 22 -0.25 -12.55 -1.42
C ILE A 22 -1.68 -12.80 -0.94
N ASN A 23 -2.67 -12.56 -1.78
CA ASN A 23 -4.07 -12.83 -1.45
C ASN A 23 -4.29 -14.32 -1.13
N SER A 24 -3.68 -15.22 -1.89
CA SER A 24 -3.78 -16.66 -1.66
C SER A 24 -3.13 -17.09 -0.35
N LEU A 25 -1.95 -16.55 -0.04
CA LEU A 25 -1.20 -16.93 1.16
C LEU A 25 -1.81 -16.41 2.46
N PHE A 26 -2.30 -15.17 2.46
CA PHE A 26 -2.69 -14.49 3.70
C PHE A 26 -4.19 -14.26 3.84
N PHE A 27 -4.94 -14.24 2.75
CA PHE A 27 -6.33 -13.81 2.77
C PHE A 27 -7.30 -14.79 2.12
N SER A 28 -6.88 -16.04 1.87
CA SER A 28 -7.72 -17.03 1.20
C SER A 28 -9.02 -17.35 1.97
N GLU A 29 -8.98 -17.30 3.29
CA GLU A 29 -10.13 -17.61 4.14
C GLU A 29 -11.26 -16.57 4.05
N TYR A 30 -10.98 -15.38 3.52
CA TYR A 30 -11.99 -14.34 3.40
C TYR A 30 -12.91 -14.50 2.18
N GLY A 31 -12.60 -15.44 1.28
CA GLY A 31 -13.42 -15.72 0.11
C GLY A 31 -13.47 -14.60 -0.91
N GLN A 32 -12.70 -13.55 -0.73
CA GLN A 32 -12.63 -12.41 -1.63
C GLN A 32 -11.22 -11.84 -1.63
N ARG A 33 -10.91 -11.10 -2.68
CA ARG A 33 -9.59 -10.47 -2.82
C ARG A 33 -9.47 -9.29 -1.87
N MET A 34 -8.47 -9.31 -0.99
CA MET A 34 -8.19 -8.21 -0.05
C MET A 34 -7.30 -7.15 -0.67
N LEU A 35 -6.11 -7.52 -1.15
CA LEU A 35 -5.24 -6.59 -1.84
C LEU A 35 -5.73 -6.39 -3.27
N PRO A 36 -5.97 -5.14 -3.69
CA PRO A 36 -6.40 -4.88 -5.06
C PRO A 36 -5.27 -5.20 -6.04
N SER A 37 -5.63 -5.84 -7.16
CA SER A 37 -4.74 -6.04 -8.27
C SER A 37 -5.13 -5.11 -9.41
N HIS A 38 -4.14 -4.54 -10.08
CA HIS A 38 -4.38 -3.65 -11.21
C HIS A 38 -3.95 -4.29 -12.51
N ALA A 39 -4.91 -4.45 -13.41
CA ALA A 39 -4.62 -4.69 -14.81
C ALA A 39 -4.52 -3.31 -15.47
N GLY A 40 -3.33 -2.89 -15.87
CA GLY A 40 -3.14 -1.62 -16.54
C GLY A 40 -2.26 -0.64 -15.78
N ARG A 41 -2.60 0.66 -15.85
CA ARG A 41 -1.84 1.72 -15.20
C ARG A 41 -1.91 1.56 -13.68
N THR A 42 -0.75 1.55 -13.04
CA THR A 42 -0.66 1.28 -11.61
C THR A 42 -1.00 2.50 -10.79
N THR A 43 -1.99 2.36 -9.92
CA THR A 43 -2.39 3.40 -8.99
C THR A 43 -2.19 3.01 -7.53
N MET A 44 -1.48 1.90 -7.29
CA MET A 44 -1.19 1.43 -5.93
C MET A 44 0.09 2.02 -5.37
N CYS A 45 0.11 2.21 -4.06
CA CYS A 45 1.33 2.52 -3.32
C CYS A 45 2.03 1.23 -2.86
N PRO A 46 3.33 1.28 -2.54
CA PRO A 46 4.01 0.20 -1.86
C PRO A 46 3.30 -0.17 -0.55
N THR A 47 3.11 -1.45 -0.32
CA THR A 47 2.36 -1.97 0.83
C THR A 47 3.23 -2.98 1.58
N GLU A 48 3.42 -2.75 2.87
CA GLU A 48 4.11 -3.67 3.78
C GLU A 48 3.07 -4.46 4.56
N LEU A 49 3.22 -5.78 4.56
CA LEU A 49 2.41 -6.69 5.36
C LEU A 49 3.29 -7.30 6.45
N PHE A 50 2.91 -7.17 7.71
CA PHE A 50 3.70 -7.61 8.85
C PHE A 50 2.81 -7.87 10.07
N PHE A 51 3.41 -8.40 11.14
CA PHE A 51 2.77 -8.53 12.44
C PHE A 51 3.57 -7.74 13.48
N ASP A 52 2.90 -6.84 14.20
CA ASP A 52 3.48 -6.09 15.31
C ASP A 52 3.03 -6.72 16.63
N PRO A 53 3.95 -7.43 17.34
CA PRO A 53 3.59 -8.09 18.60
C PRO A 53 3.28 -7.10 19.74
N ARG A 54 3.63 -5.83 19.56
CA ARG A 54 3.38 -4.79 20.57
C ARG A 54 1.99 -4.18 20.43
N SER A 55 1.32 -4.42 19.31
CA SER A 55 -0.02 -3.90 19.05
C SER A 55 -1.05 -4.97 19.33
N GLU A 56 -2.05 -4.65 20.14
CA GLU A 56 -3.16 -5.55 20.43
C GLU A 56 -4.16 -5.63 19.29
N ARG A 57 -4.07 -4.72 18.32
CA ARG A 57 -5.06 -4.60 17.24
C ARG A 57 -4.39 -4.61 15.89
N SER A 58 -5.07 -5.26 14.95
CA SER A 58 -4.71 -5.15 13.54
C SER A 58 -5.09 -3.77 13.00
N TYR A 59 -4.32 -3.27 12.05
CA TYR A 59 -4.55 -1.94 11.49
C TYR A 59 -3.93 -1.81 10.10
N ILE A 60 -4.41 -0.83 9.35
CA ILE A 60 -3.73 -0.29 8.18
C ILE A 60 -3.33 1.14 8.51
N ARG A 61 -2.08 1.52 8.23
CA ARG A 61 -1.61 2.89 8.31
C ARG A 61 -1.22 3.36 6.93
N LEU A 62 -1.71 4.53 6.56
CA LEU A 62 -1.55 5.09 5.22
C LEU A 62 -0.85 6.44 5.31
N LEU A 63 0.24 6.59 4.55
CA LEU A 63 0.99 7.83 4.48
C LEU A 63 0.51 8.63 3.27
N PRO A 64 0.03 9.88 3.46
CA PRO A 64 -0.47 10.69 2.36
C PRO A 64 0.56 10.93 1.26
N ILE A 65 0.09 10.96 0.00
CA ILE A 65 0.97 11.16 -1.16
C ILE A 65 1.69 12.52 -1.11
N GLU A 66 1.08 13.51 -0.49
CA GLU A 66 1.64 14.86 -0.37
C GLU A 66 2.95 14.88 0.41
N THR A 67 3.22 13.86 1.22
CA THR A 67 4.50 13.74 1.93
C THR A 67 5.70 13.58 0.98
N ARG A 68 5.46 13.24 -0.30
CA ARG A 68 6.51 13.25 -1.32
C ARG A 68 7.08 14.63 -1.60
N MET A 69 6.34 15.69 -1.26
CA MET A 69 6.83 17.06 -1.40
C MET A 69 7.91 17.43 -0.37
N THR A 70 8.10 16.59 0.62
CA THR A 70 9.13 16.77 1.65
C THR A 70 10.36 15.95 1.31
N ASP A 71 11.51 16.33 1.88
CA ASP A 71 12.75 15.56 1.75
C ASP A 71 12.80 14.33 2.66
N ALA A 72 11.82 14.17 3.53
CA ALA A 72 11.78 13.08 4.48
C ALA A 72 11.44 11.75 3.81
N SER A 73 12.16 10.70 4.19
CA SER A 73 11.93 9.33 3.69
C SER A 73 10.73 8.68 4.38
N VAL A 74 10.21 7.61 3.78
CA VAL A 74 9.19 6.78 4.44
C VAL A 74 9.70 6.27 5.80
N ALA A 75 10.96 5.86 5.89
CA ALA A 75 11.55 5.42 7.15
C ALA A 75 11.51 6.50 8.22
N GLN A 76 11.75 7.74 7.85
CA GLN A 76 11.62 8.86 8.79
C GLN A 76 10.18 9.09 9.23
N PHE A 77 9.22 9.01 8.30
CA PHE A 77 7.81 9.12 8.64
C PHE A 77 7.31 7.98 9.53
N LYS A 78 7.88 6.79 9.44
CA LYS A 78 7.52 5.67 10.32
C LYS A 78 7.71 5.99 11.80
N ARG A 79 8.57 6.94 12.11
CA ARG A 79 8.84 7.39 13.49
C ARG A 79 7.84 8.43 13.98
N ILE A 80 6.96 8.90 13.12
CA ILE A 80 6.02 9.98 13.44
C ILE A 80 4.60 9.51 13.14
N PRO A 81 3.96 8.78 14.08
CA PRO A 81 2.63 8.17 13.84
C PRO A 81 1.55 9.16 13.43
N ARG A 82 1.63 10.41 13.87
CA ARG A 82 0.62 11.43 13.58
C ARG A 82 0.47 11.77 12.10
N HIS A 83 1.47 11.44 11.27
CA HIS A 83 1.40 11.68 9.82
C HIS A 83 0.66 10.57 9.06
N TRP A 84 0.35 9.48 9.74
CA TRP A 84 -0.31 8.33 9.12
C TRP A 84 -1.79 8.33 9.46
N VAL A 85 -2.60 8.02 8.46
CA VAL A 85 -4.03 7.75 8.68
C VAL A 85 -4.17 6.30 9.16
N ASN A 86 -4.77 6.12 10.32
CA ASN A 86 -4.93 4.79 10.91
C ASN A 86 -6.34 4.27 10.64
N ILE A 87 -6.42 3.08 10.05
CA ILE A 87 -7.66 2.36 9.80
C ILE A 87 -7.62 1.07 10.61
N PRO A 88 -8.51 0.92 11.60
CA PRO A 88 -8.56 -0.32 12.37
C PRO A 88 -9.07 -1.46 11.48
N LEU A 89 -8.47 -2.65 11.66
CA LEU A 89 -8.91 -3.87 11.00
C LEU A 89 -9.62 -4.77 11.99
N ASP A 90 -10.71 -5.38 11.54
CA ASP A 90 -11.37 -6.47 12.25
C ASP A 90 -11.22 -7.76 11.45
N PRO A 91 -10.24 -8.63 11.78
CA PRO A 91 -10.02 -9.86 11.04
C PRO A 91 -11.20 -10.84 11.09
N SER A 92 -12.13 -10.66 12.03
CA SER A 92 -13.32 -11.50 12.13
C SER A 92 -14.45 -11.06 11.19
N ASP A 93 -14.33 -9.90 10.56
CA ASP A 93 -15.35 -9.32 9.69
C ASP A 93 -14.79 -9.14 8.27
N PRO A 94 -15.12 -10.05 7.32
CA PRO A 94 -14.63 -9.96 5.96
C PRO A 94 -15.01 -8.66 5.24
N ASP A 95 -16.19 -8.11 5.51
CA ASP A 95 -16.63 -6.87 4.88
C ASP A 95 -15.84 -5.67 5.41
N ASN A 96 -15.57 -5.63 6.70
CA ASN A 96 -14.69 -4.60 7.26
C ASN A 96 -13.30 -4.68 6.66
N MET A 97 -12.74 -5.88 6.54
CA MET A 97 -11.43 -6.11 5.93
C MET A 97 -11.42 -5.60 4.49
N ALA A 98 -12.42 -5.95 3.70
CA ALA A 98 -12.50 -5.52 2.30
C ALA A 98 -12.59 -4.00 2.16
N LEU A 99 -13.42 -3.35 2.97
CA LEU A 99 -13.55 -1.89 2.96
C LEU A 99 -12.25 -1.19 3.36
N ALA A 100 -11.56 -1.71 4.37
CA ALA A 100 -10.28 -1.16 4.81
C ALA A 100 -9.20 -1.28 3.74
N PHE A 101 -9.10 -2.46 3.11
CA PHE A 101 -8.11 -2.67 2.04
C PHE A 101 -8.42 -1.86 0.78
N ALA A 102 -9.69 -1.59 0.50
CA ALA A 102 -10.07 -0.72 -0.61
C ALA A 102 -9.49 0.69 -0.47
N GLN A 103 -9.27 1.16 0.76
CA GLN A 103 -8.65 2.47 0.98
C GLN A 103 -7.20 2.54 0.50
N VAL A 104 -6.49 1.42 0.50
CA VAL A 104 -5.09 1.37 0.03
C VAL A 104 -4.99 1.74 -1.45
N ALA A 105 -6.00 1.39 -2.24
CA ALA A 105 -6.05 1.67 -3.68
C ALA A 105 -6.72 3.01 -4.02
N LYS A 106 -7.06 3.80 -3.03
CA LYS A 106 -7.73 5.08 -3.25
C LYS A 106 -6.88 5.99 -4.13
N THR A 107 -7.53 6.63 -5.09
CA THR A 107 -6.92 7.63 -5.95
C THR A 107 -7.57 8.98 -5.70
N LYS A 108 -6.90 10.04 -6.14
CA LYS A 108 -7.47 11.37 -6.11
C LYS A 108 -7.07 12.17 -7.35
N PRO A 109 -7.93 13.06 -7.83
CA PRO A 109 -7.60 13.92 -8.96
C PRO A 109 -6.67 15.05 -8.52
N MET A 110 -5.76 15.43 -9.41
CA MET A 110 -4.94 16.62 -9.23
C MET A 110 -4.49 17.15 -10.59
N PRO A 111 -4.07 18.43 -10.65
CA PRO A 111 -3.48 18.98 -11.85
C PRO A 111 -2.22 18.19 -12.26
N VAL A 112 -2.02 18.05 -13.59
CA VAL A 112 -0.85 17.35 -14.13
C VAL A 112 0.46 17.91 -13.56
N GLU A 113 0.55 19.23 -13.44
CA GLU A 113 1.75 19.90 -12.94
C GLU A 113 2.09 19.47 -11.52
N GLN A 114 1.07 19.33 -10.68
CA GLN A 114 1.25 18.87 -9.31
C GLN A 114 1.69 17.41 -9.28
N ALA A 115 1.10 16.56 -10.13
CA ALA A 115 1.48 15.16 -10.24
C ALA A 115 2.96 15.01 -10.64
N ILE A 116 3.44 15.85 -11.56
CA ILE A 116 4.85 15.88 -11.97
C ILE A 116 5.73 16.26 -10.78
N GLN A 117 5.35 17.27 -10.02
CA GLN A 117 6.09 17.67 -8.81
C GLN A 117 6.18 16.56 -7.78
N LEU A 118 5.16 15.71 -7.70
CA LEU A 118 5.16 14.53 -6.82
C LEU A 118 5.97 13.35 -7.39
N GLY A 119 6.56 13.49 -8.57
CA GLY A 119 7.41 12.49 -9.18
C GLY A 119 6.70 11.49 -10.08
N PHE A 120 5.44 11.75 -10.43
CA PHE A 120 4.71 10.89 -11.36
C PHE A 120 5.01 11.24 -12.81
N LEU A 121 4.98 10.20 -13.65
CA LEU A 121 5.03 10.35 -15.11
C LEU A 121 3.59 10.45 -15.63
N PRO A 122 3.19 11.57 -16.24
CA PRO A 122 1.80 11.78 -16.66
C PRO A 122 1.24 10.69 -17.57
N ASP A 123 2.07 10.14 -18.45
CA ASP A 123 1.67 9.11 -19.40
C ASP A 123 1.29 7.79 -18.70
N MET A 124 1.70 7.60 -17.45
CA MET A 124 1.40 6.42 -16.64
C MET A 124 0.14 6.59 -15.81
N LEU A 125 -0.48 7.77 -15.84
CA LEU A 125 -1.65 8.09 -15.03
C LEU A 125 -2.91 8.17 -15.88
N GLU A 126 -4.04 7.85 -15.27
CA GLU A 126 -5.33 7.97 -15.94
C GLU A 126 -5.84 9.41 -15.89
N PRO A 127 -6.54 9.86 -16.95
CA PRO A 127 -7.22 11.14 -16.90
C PRO A 127 -8.30 11.16 -15.81
N ALA A 128 -8.48 12.33 -15.18
CA ALA A 128 -9.41 12.48 -14.05
C ALA A 128 -10.77 13.07 -14.45
N GLY A 129 -11.15 12.94 -15.71
CA GLY A 129 -12.45 13.41 -16.19
C GLY A 129 -12.54 14.91 -16.49
N LYS A 130 -11.59 15.70 -16.00
CA LYS A 130 -11.46 17.14 -16.33
C LYS A 130 -10.18 17.37 -17.10
N PRO A 131 -10.18 18.28 -18.10
CA PRO A 131 -8.95 18.61 -18.84
C PRO A 131 -7.83 19.06 -17.88
N GLY A 132 -6.62 18.54 -18.12
CA GLY A 132 -5.45 18.92 -17.34
C GLY A 132 -5.36 18.28 -15.97
N GLN A 133 -6.26 17.35 -15.63
CA GLN A 133 -6.21 16.61 -14.37
C GLN A 133 -5.98 15.11 -14.59
N VAL A 134 -5.27 14.51 -13.66
CA VAL A 134 -4.95 13.08 -13.66
C VAL A 134 -5.28 12.47 -12.30
N LEU A 135 -5.48 11.15 -12.28
CA LEU A 135 -5.67 10.40 -11.03
C LEU A 135 -4.32 9.92 -10.52
N VAL A 136 -4.02 10.23 -9.28
CA VAL A 136 -2.81 9.74 -8.60
C VAL A 136 -3.19 8.88 -7.41
N PRO A 137 -2.31 7.96 -6.95
CA PRO A 137 -2.54 7.28 -5.68
C PRO A 137 -2.68 8.30 -4.56
N ALA A 138 -3.66 8.12 -3.69
CA ALA A 138 -3.85 9.00 -2.54
C ALA A 138 -2.75 8.83 -1.51
N TRP A 139 -2.09 7.66 -1.51
CA TRP A 139 -1.12 7.28 -0.48
C TRP A 139 0.27 7.06 -1.07
N ARG A 140 1.28 7.44 -0.31
CA ARG A 140 2.69 7.21 -0.63
C ARG A 140 3.13 5.81 -0.21
N HIS A 141 2.57 5.29 0.90
CA HIS A 141 2.96 4.01 1.48
C HIS A 141 1.83 3.48 2.36
N ALA A 142 1.69 2.16 2.43
CA ALA A 142 0.73 1.50 3.30
C ALA A 142 1.44 0.48 4.19
N MET A 143 1.08 0.47 5.47
CA MET A 143 1.55 -0.52 6.44
C MET A 143 0.36 -1.30 6.96
N VAL A 144 0.38 -2.62 6.79
CA VAL A 144 -0.69 -3.51 7.20
C VAL A 144 -0.18 -4.42 8.32
N ASN A 145 -0.67 -4.19 9.52
CA ASN A 145 -0.43 -5.08 10.66
C ASN A 145 -1.56 -6.09 10.74
N PHE A 146 -1.23 -7.34 10.46
CA PHE A 146 -2.20 -8.42 10.37
C PHE A 146 -1.69 -9.66 11.09
N ASP A 147 -2.55 -10.29 11.87
CA ASP A 147 -2.20 -11.48 12.64
C ASP A 147 -2.31 -12.74 11.78
N HIS A 148 -1.18 -13.26 11.36
CA HIS A 148 -1.08 -14.49 10.58
C HIS A 148 0.13 -15.28 11.06
N PRO A 149 0.06 -16.62 11.13
CA PRO A 149 1.16 -17.43 11.64
C PRO A 149 2.52 -17.16 10.98
N LEU A 150 2.55 -16.97 9.65
CA LEU A 150 3.79 -16.65 8.95
C LEU A 150 4.34 -15.28 9.34
N LEU A 151 3.48 -14.29 9.51
CA LEU A 151 3.88 -12.94 9.91
C LEU A 151 4.34 -12.91 11.36
N ARG A 152 3.71 -13.71 12.22
CA ARG A 152 4.14 -13.85 13.62
C ARG A 152 5.58 -14.37 13.75
N GLN A 153 6.05 -15.14 12.78
CA GLN A 153 7.42 -15.66 12.75
C GLN A 153 8.44 -14.63 12.29
N GLY A 154 8.03 -13.41 12.02
CA GLY A 154 8.92 -12.32 11.59
C GLY A 154 8.98 -12.11 10.09
N LEU A 155 8.14 -12.78 9.31
CA LEU A 155 8.07 -12.53 7.87
C LEU A 155 7.45 -11.17 7.61
N ARG A 156 8.10 -10.37 6.78
CA ARG A 156 7.56 -9.11 6.27
C ARG A 156 7.46 -9.20 4.75
N ILE A 157 6.31 -8.81 4.23
CA ILE A 157 6.08 -8.80 2.79
C ILE A 157 6.03 -7.35 2.34
N LEU A 158 6.82 -7.02 1.34
CA LEU A 158 6.77 -5.71 0.68
C LEU A 158 6.27 -5.91 -0.73
N ASP A 159 5.05 -5.46 -1.00
CA ASP A 159 4.47 -5.44 -2.34
C ASP A 159 4.69 -4.06 -2.94
N THR A 160 5.55 -3.99 -3.94
CA THR A 160 5.84 -2.74 -4.65
C THR A 160 5.11 -2.72 -5.99
N PRO A 161 4.62 -1.55 -6.42
CA PRO A 161 4.12 -1.39 -7.79
C PRO A 161 5.21 -1.73 -8.80
N GLY A 162 4.82 -2.10 -10.02
CA GLY A 162 5.76 -2.37 -11.09
C GLY A 162 6.72 -1.20 -11.32
N LEU A 163 7.96 -1.50 -11.74
CA LEU A 163 9.06 -0.53 -11.87
C LEU A 163 8.73 0.68 -12.75
N ASN A 164 7.77 0.54 -13.67
CA ASN A 164 7.36 1.63 -14.57
C ASN A 164 6.40 2.63 -13.92
N ALA A 165 5.92 2.37 -12.71
CA ALA A 165 4.93 3.19 -12.03
C ALA A 165 5.54 4.15 -11.02
N LEU A 166 6.82 3.98 -10.70
CA LEU A 166 7.51 4.79 -9.71
C LEU A 166 8.80 5.33 -10.30
N GLY A 167 8.85 6.62 -10.47
CA GLY A 167 10.10 7.27 -10.28
C GLY A 167 10.51 7.02 -8.83
N SER A 168 11.53 6.21 -8.63
CA SER A 168 12.12 5.93 -7.33
C SER A 168 12.52 7.22 -6.60
#